data_f94a2fe729390674c8865b98bc91b07b
#
_entry.id   f94a2fe729390674c8865b98bc91b07b
#
_cell.length_a   1.000
_cell.length_b   1.000
_cell.length_c   1.000
_cell.angle_alpha   90.00
_cell.angle_beta   90.00
_cell.angle_gamma   90.00
#
_symmetry.space_group_name_H-M   'P 1'
#
loop_
_entity.id
_entity.type
_entity.pdbx_description
1 polymer ?
#
loop_
_entity_poly.entity_id
_entity_poly.type
_entity_poly.pdbx_seq_one_letter_code
_entity_poly.pdbx_strand_id
1 'polypeptide(L)'
;MYTLSEAQLKLLPEMSDILQIRYRLLQTIQMMGPIGRRALAEQLSVTEREVRKETDLLNEQGLIFTSRLGMSISDSGHHVLSKLKSLVHEWSGISSLETILTRQFKIQKVIIVPGNNDVEPSVKTLMGTEAANELERLANGKKTVAVTGGSTVSAIAESLTPSNKFSQLQFIAARGGIGEEMQLQANTIASVFASKTGGTYRTLYLPEYLSENAYSTMMQEPIVREMIDLYEQTDIVIHGIGSAEEMAVRRNSSPEDLQALQSFGAVGEAFGYYFDETGNAVHRIRTVGIQLEQVHKCPSILAVAGGTSKAKAILSYIKNPAEQTILITDLGAAEEMIQLLK
;
A
#
# COMPACT_ATOMS: atom_id res chain seq x y z
N MET A 1 -7.17 2.13 35.21
CA MET A 1 -6.94 0.70 35.51
C MET A 1 -6.14 0.17 34.33
N TYR A 2 -4.98 -0.42 34.57
CA TYR A 2 -4.15 -0.96 33.46
C TYR A 2 -4.77 -2.24 32.93
N THR A 3 -4.72 -2.44 31.62
CA THR A 3 -4.95 -3.76 31.00
C THR A 3 -3.81 -4.72 31.41
N LEU A 4 -4.00 -6.02 31.21
CA LEU A 4 -2.95 -7.00 31.51
C LEU A 4 -1.68 -6.71 30.68
N SER A 5 -1.85 -6.38 29.40
CA SER A 5 -0.79 -6.01 28.47
C SER A 5 -0.03 -4.75 28.91
N GLU A 6 -0.72 -3.69 29.32
CA GLU A 6 -0.09 -2.48 29.83
C GLU A 6 0.69 -2.72 31.14
N ALA A 7 0.16 -3.56 32.02
CA ALA A 7 0.85 -3.93 33.27
C ALA A 7 2.13 -4.74 32.98
N GLN A 8 2.08 -5.67 32.02
CA GLN A 8 3.25 -6.45 31.59
C GLN A 8 4.35 -5.57 31.00
N LEU A 9 3.98 -4.64 30.08
CA LEU A 9 4.93 -3.69 29.47
C LEU A 9 5.56 -2.76 30.51
N LYS A 10 4.78 -2.35 31.53
CA LYS A 10 5.31 -1.49 32.60
C LYS A 10 6.29 -2.23 33.51
N LEU A 11 6.12 -3.54 33.67
CA LEU A 11 7.00 -4.39 34.51
C LEU A 11 8.24 -4.85 33.74
N LEU A 12 8.11 -5.16 32.44
CA LEU A 12 9.14 -5.72 31.57
C LEU A 12 9.16 -5.00 30.22
N PRO A 13 9.62 -3.73 30.16
CA PRO A 13 9.62 -2.94 28.90
C PRO A 13 10.45 -3.61 27.80
N GLU A 14 11.56 -4.28 28.16
CA GLU A 14 12.46 -4.96 27.21
C GLU A 14 11.77 -6.12 26.47
N MET A 15 10.70 -6.68 27.05
CA MET A 15 9.97 -7.78 26.45
C MET A 15 9.26 -7.33 25.15
N SER A 16 8.82 -6.07 25.07
CA SER A 16 8.22 -5.50 23.86
C SER A 16 9.20 -5.51 22.69
N ASP A 17 10.41 -4.99 22.91
CA ASP A 17 11.42 -4.86 21.86
C ASP A 17 11.85 -6.22 21.33
N ILE A 18 12.10 -7.16 22.25
CA ILE A 18 12.47 -8.53 21.89
C ILE A 18 11.35 -9.23 21.12
N LEU A 19 10.10 -9.08 21.57
CA LEU A 19 8.95 -9.68 20.91
C LEU A 19 8.76 -9.10 19.50
N GLN A 20 8.86 -7.78 19.34
CA GLN A 20 8.72 -7.12 18.04
C GLN A 20 9.79 -7.58 17.04
N ILE A 21 11.07 -7.64 17.47
CA ILE A 21 12.17 -8.11 16.61
C ILE A 21 11.92 -9.55 16.15
N ARG A 22 11.61 -10.47 17.08
CA ARG A 22 11.36 -11.87 16.74
C ARG A 22 10.12 -12.07 15.89
N TYR A 23 9.06 -11.32 16.17
CA TYR A 23 7.84 -11.33 15.37
C TYR A 23 8.11 -10.88 13.94
N ARG A 24 8.85 -9.78 13.75
CA ARG A 24 9.23 -9.27 12.43
C ARG A 24 10.14 -10.25 11.66
N LEU A 25 11.09 -10.89 12.33
CA LEU A 25 11.91 -11.95 11.74
C LEU A 25 11.05 -13.11 11.22
N LEU A 26 10.17 -13.65 12.06
CA LEU A 26 9.26 -14.74 11.67
C LEU A 26 8.33 -14.32 10.53
N GLN A 27 7.80 -13.11 10.57
CA GLN A 27 6.90 -12.58 9.54
C GLN A 27 7.62 -12.42 8.19
N THR A 28 8.85 -11.91 8.19
CA THR A 28 9.64 -11.78 6.96
C THR A 28 10.05 -13.15 6.40
N ILE A 29 10.41 -14.11 7.26
CA ILE A 29 10.68 -15.48 6.83
C ILE A 29 9.42 -16.15 6.26
N GLN A 30 8.25 -15.90 6.83
CA GLN A 30 6.98 -16.39 6.28
C GLN A 30 6.70 -15.87 4.87
N MET A 31 6.95 -14.58 4.63
CA MET A 31 6.65 -13.93 3.34
C MET A 31 7.68 -14.26 2.25
N MET A 32 8.94 -14.37 2.61
CA MET A 32 10.05 -14.40 1.66
C MET A 32 10.85 -15.71 1.68
N GLY A 33 10.50 -16.65 2.57
CA GLY A 33 11.23 -17.91 2.69
C GLY A 33 11.11 -18.82 1.46
N PRO A 34 12.18 -19.59 1.15
CA PRO A 34 13.43 -19.69 1.90
C PRO A 34 14.35 -18.48 1.74
N ILE A 35 14.79 -17.86 2.84
CA ILE A 35 15.62 -16.64 2.86
C ILE A 35 16.91 -16.84 3.67
N GLY A 36 18.04 -16.35 3.16
CA GLY A 36 19.33 -16.35 3.84
C GLY A 36 19.44 -15.24 4.90
N ARG A 37 20.34 -15.41 5.90
CA ARG A 37 20.53 -14.43 6.99
C ARG A 37 20.90 -13.03 6.50
N ARG A 38 21.78 -12.95 5.49
CA ARG A 38 22.17 -11.66 4.93
C ARG A 38 21.01 -10.93 4.27
N ALA A 39 20.26 -11.63 3.42
CA ALA A 39 19.07 -11.04 2.78
C ALA A 39 18.01 -10.64 3.84
N LEU A 40 17.83 -11.45 4.89
CA LEU A 40 16.92 -11.13 5.99
C LEU A 40 17.37 -9.87 6.76
N ALA A 41 18.68 -9.71 6.98
CA ALA A 41 19.24 -8.51 7.61
C ALA A 41 19.01 -7.25 6.77
N GLU A 42 19.21 -7.34 5.45
CA GLU A 42 18.94 -6.26 4.49
C GLU A 42 17.45 -5.87 4.48
N GLN A 43 16.54 -6.86 4.51
CA GLN A 43 15.09 -6.62 4.49
C GLN A 43 14.58 -5.92 5.76
N LEU A 44 15.21 -6.16 6.89
CA LEU A 44 14.82 -5.62 8.20
C LEU A 44 15.68 -4.44 8.66
N SER A 45 16.69 -4.06 7.87
CA SER A 45 17.67 -3.01 8.20
C SER A 45 18.34 -3.21 9.56
N VAL A 46 18.70 -4.47 9.86
CA VAL A 46 19.42 -4.86 11.07
C VAL A 46 20.74 -5.53 10.70
N THR A 47 21.61 -5.77 11.70
CA THR A 47 22.91 -6.42 11.44
C THR A 47 22.74 -7.95 11.27
N GLU A 48 23.58 -8.56 10.41
CA GLU A 48 23.59 -10.03 10.26
C GLU A 48 23.88 -10.76 11.61
N ARG A 49 24.63 -10.12 12.50
CA ARG A 49 24.93 -10.67 13.83
C ARG A 49 23.66 -10.76 14.69
N GLU A 50 22.81 -9.75 14.66
CA GLU A 50 21.52 -9.75 15.36
C GLU A 50 20.61 -10.81 14.78
N VAL A 51 20.48 -10.86 13.44
CA VAL A 51 19.69 -11.89 12.75
C VAL A 51 20.15 -13.28 13.14
N ARG A 52 21.46 -13.55 13.14
CA ARG A 52 22.01 -14.86 13.52
C ARG A 52 21.58 -15.26 14.91
N LYS A 53 21.79 -14.41 15.91
CA LYS A 53 21.44 -14.67 17.30
C LYS A 53 19.96 -15.07 17.46
N GLU A 54 19.07 -14.28 16.87
CA GLU A 54 17.64 -14.51 17.04
C GLU A 54 17.13 -15.69 16.19
N THR A 55 17.66 -15.89 14.97
CA THR A 55 17.27 -17.03 14.11
C THR A 55 17.79 -18.36 14.65
N ASP A 56 18.94 -18.40 15.31
CA ASP A 56 19.43 -19.61 15.97
C ASP A 56 18.46 -20.03 17.10
N LEU A 57 18.01 -19.06 17.93
CA LEU A 57 17.00 -19.29 18.95
C LEU A 57 15.65 -19.75 18.35
N LEU A 58 15.15 -19.08 17.29
CA LEU A 58 13.89 -19.46 16.65
C LEU A 58 13.95 -20.88 16.04
N ASN A 59 15.11 -21.27 15.53
CA ASN A 59 15.34 -22.62 15.01
C ASN A 59 15.38 -23.66 16.15
N GLU A 60 16.05 -23.37 17.27
CA GLU A 60 16.05 -24.23 18.46
C GLU A 60 14.65 -24.42 19.03
N GLN A 61 13.82 -23.41 18.98
CA GLN A 61 12.41 -23.47 19.40
C GLN A 61 11.48 -24.14 18.37
N GLY A 62 12.02 -24.56 17.21
CA GLY A 62 11.25 -25.21 16.16
C GLY A 62 10.27 -24.29 15.41
N LEU A 63 10.46 -22.96 15.48
CA LEU A 63 9.61 -21.99 14.81
C LEU A 63 10.01 -21.76 13.35
N ILE A 64 11.26 -22.07 13.00
CA ILE A 64 11.79 -22.03 11.64
C ILE A 64 12.60 -23.29 11.36
N PHE A 65 12.81 -23.58 10.08
CA PHE A 65 13.73 -24.58 9.58
C PHE A 65 14.87 -23.91 8.82
N THR A 66 16.08 -24.39 9.03
CA THR A 66 17.26 -23.92 8.29
C THR A 66 17.70 -25.00 7.29
N SER A 67 17.85 -24.64 6.02
CA SER A 67 18.33 -25.51 4.95
C SER A 67 19.47 -24.84 4.17
N ARG A 68 20.00 -25.55 3.16
CA ARG A 68 20.98 -24.93 2.23
C ARG A 68 20.39 -23.79 1.37
N LEU A 69 19.08 -23.78 1.17
CA LEU A 69 18.38 -22.73 0.41
C LEU A 69 18.06 -21.50 1.27
N GLY A 70 18.14 -21.62 2.58
CA GLY A 70 17.80 -20.57 3.54
C GLY A 70 16.87 -21.05 4.64
N MET A 71 16.28 -20.08 5.34
CA MET A 71 15.35 -20.29 6.44
C MET A 71 13.91 -20.24 5.93
N SER A 72 13.08 -21.16 6.40
CA SER A 72 11.64 -21.22 6.12
C SER A 72 10.87 -21.33 7.43
N ILE A 73 9.65 -20.81 7.46
CA ILE A 73 8.81 -20.90 8.65
C ILE A 73 8.27 -22.32 8.83
N SER A 74 8.11 -22.77 10.07
CA SER A 74 7.45 -24.03 10.42
C SER A 74 5.96 -23.84 10.67
N ASP A 75 5.18 -24.95 10.76
CA ASP A 75 3.77 -24.91 11.16
C ASP A 75 3.60 -24.28 12.55
N SER A 76 4.51 -24.58 13.48
CA SER A 76 4.55 -23.95 14.80
C SER A 76 4.80 -22.45 14.71
N GLY A 77 5.71 -22.02 13.83
CA GLY A 77 5.98 -20.61 13.57
C GLY A 77 4.76 -19.88 13.00
N HIS A 78 4.07 -20.47 12.04
CA HIS A 78 2.79 -19.93 11.51
C HIS A 78 1.75 -19.75 12.63
N HIS A 79 1.61 -20.75 13.50
CA HIS A 79 0.66 -20.69 14.60
C HIS A 79 1.01 -19.57 15.60
N VAL A 80 2.29 -19.45 15.97
CA VAL A 80 2.79 -18.40 16.88
C VAL A 80 2.55 -17.01 16.28
N LEU A 81 2.88 -16.78 15.01
CA LEU A 81 2.61 -15.51 14.35
C LEU A 81 1.12 -15.11 14.39
N SER A 82 0.26 -16.06 14.05
CA SER A 82 -1.20 -15.85 14.07
C SER A 82 -1.72 -15.46 15.45
N LYS A 83 -1.23 -16.14 16.52
CA LYS A 83 -1.65 -15.88 17.90
C LYS A 83 -1.12 -14.58 18.48
N LEU A 84 0.07 -14.15 18.06
CA LEU A 84 0.71 -12.96 18.61
C LEU A 84 0.36 -11.67 17.85
N LYS A 85 -0.28 -11.75 16.67
CA LYS A 85 -0.58 -10.57 15.84
C LYS A 85 -1.28 -9.45 16.66
N SER A 86 -2.35 -9.77 17.36
CA SER A 86 -3.09 -8.78 18.16
C SER A 86 -2.29 -8.20 19.32
N LEU A 87 -1.51 -9.02 19.99
CA LEU A 87 -0.67 -8.59 21.12
C LEU A 87 0.45 -7.65 20.66
N VAL A 88 1.12 -8.00 19.55
CA VAL A 88 2.18 -7.15 18.98
C VAL A 88 1.59 -5.79 18.52
N HIS A 89 0.43 -5.79 17.87
CA HIS A 89 -0.26 -4.54 17.48
C HIS A 89 -0.63 -3.69 18.69
N GLU A 90 -1.12 -4.29 19.78
CA GLU A 90 -1.44 -3.57 21.01
C GLU A 90 -0.18 -2.98 21.65
N TRP A 91 0.89 -3.77 21.78
CA TRP A 91 2.14 -3.33 22.41
C TRP A 91 2.90 -2.28 21.59
N SER A 92 2.77 -2.30 20.27
CA SER A 92 3.34 -1.27 19.39
C SER A 92 2.52 0.02 19.37
N GLY A 93 1.39 0.09 20.06
CA GLY A 93 0.47 1.23 19.98
C GLY A 93 -0.29 1.36 18.65
N ILE A 94 -0.10 0.41 17.73
CA ILE A 94 -0.69 0.42 16.38
C ILE A 94 -2.21 0.51 16.45
N SER A 95 -2.86 -0.31 17.28
CA SER A 95 -4.32 -0.33 17.41
C SER A 95 -4.91 1.03 17.86
N SER A 96 -4.16 1.75 18.72
CA SER A 96 -4.54 3.10 19.16
C SER A 96 -4.42 4.11 18.03
N LEU A 97 -3.31 4.06 17.27
CA LEU A 97 -3.10 4.93 16.10
C LEU A 97 -4.14 4.69 15.01
N GLU A 98 -4.45 3.43 14.69
CA GLU A 98 -5.52 3.06 13.74
C GLU A 98 -6.86 3.68 14.14
N THR A 99 -7.21 3.59 15.43
CA THR A 99 -8.46 4.15 15.96
C THR A 99 -8.48 5.68 15.87
N ILE A 100 -7.38 6.34 16.26
CA ILE A 100 -7.26 7.80 16.22
C ILE A 100 -7.38 8.31 14.78
N LEU A 101 -6.59 7.77 13.86
CA LEU A 101 -6.58 8.20 12.46
C LEU A 101 -7.90 7.92 11.76
N THR A 102 -8.52 6.74 11.99
CA THR A 102 -9.85 6.40 11.44
C THR A 102 -10.89 7.43 11.86
N ARG A 103 -10.94 7.80 13.14
CA ARG A 103 -11.90 8.80 13.66
C ARG A 103 -11.60 10.21 13.19
N GLN A 104 -10.30 10.59 13.19
CA GLN A 104 -9.85 11.93 12.79
C GLN A 104 -10.24 12.26 11.37
N PHE A 105 -10.07 11.30 10.45
CA PHE A 105 -10.33 11.49 9.02
C PHE A 105 -11.71 10.99 8.57
N LYS A 106 -12.50 10.40 9.46
CA LYS A 106 -13.84 9.86 9.16
C LYS A 106 -13.85 8.90 7.97
N ILE A 107 -12.79 8.11 7.82
CA ILE A 107 -12.68 7.05 6.82
C ILE A 107 -13.14 5.71 7.38
N GLN A 108 -13.39 4.76 6.51
CA GLN A 108 -13.91 3.45 6.90
C GLN A 108 -12.95 2.70 7.84
N LYS A 109 -11.64 2.74 7.56
CA LYS A 109 -10.62 2.01 8.32
C LYS A 109 -9.22 2.53 8.04
N VAL A 110 -8.35 2.49 9.04
CA VAL A 110 -6.89 2.56 8.86
C VAL A 110 -6.31 1.22 9.27
N ILE A 111 -5.36 0.71 8.48
CA ILE A 111 -4.58 -0.49 8.77
C ILE A 111 -3.12 -0.07 8.78
N ILE A 112 -2.44 -0.30 9.90
CA ILE A 112 -1.03 0.08 10.07
C ILE A 112 -0.20 -1.20 10.19
N VAL A 113 0.77 -1.36 9.29
CA VAL A 113 1.78 -2.42 9.42
C VAL A 113 2.99 -1.93 10.22
N PRO A 114 3.65 -2.79 11.00
CA PRO A 114 4.84 -2.40 11.76
C PRO A 114 6.02 -2.05 10.83
N GLY A 115 6.88 -1.13 11.27
CA GLY A 115 8.09 -0.70 10.58
C GLY A 115 7.93 0.60 9.80
N ASN A 116 8.94 0.93 8.99
CA ASN A 116 9.00 2.13 8.16
C ASN A 116 9.49 1.79 6.76
N ASN A 117 8.67 2.00 5.75
CA ASN A 117 8.98 1.68 4.35
C ASN A 117 10.16 2.47 3.77
N ASP A 118 10.55 3.59 4.37
CA ASP A 118 11.71 4.37 3.92
C ASP A 118 13.04 3.68 4.23
N VAL A 119 13.07 2.83 5.26
CA VAL A 119 14.29 2.17 5.74
C VAL A 119 14.22 0.64 5.70
N GLU A 120 13.02 0.06 5.57
CA GLU A 120 12.80 -1.38 5.64
C GLU A 120 12.05 -1.89 4.41
N PRO A 121 12.73 -2.50 3.42
CA PRO A 121 12.11 -2.97 2.18
C PRO A 121 10.94 -3.97 2.41
N SER A 122 11.00 -4.79 3.46
CA SER A 122 9.96 -5.76 3.82
C SER A 122 8.61 -5.11 4.16
N VAL A 123 8.60 -3.86 4.63
CA VAL A 123 7.38 -3.14 5.01
C VAL A 123 6.44 -2.94 3.81
N LYS A 124 7.00 -2.71 2.62
CA LYS A 124 6.21 -2.62 1.39
C LYS A 124 5.45 -3.92 1.11
N THR A 125 6.10 -5.06 1.30
CA THR A 125 5.47 -6.38 1.14
C THR A 125 4.39 -6.62 2.21
N LEU A 126 4.61 -6.16 3.44
CA LEU A 126 3.60 -6.21 4.50
C LEU A 126 2.35 -5.41 4.13
N MET A 127 2.51 -4.16 3.68
CA MET A 127 1.40 -3.34 3.19
C MET A 127 0.68 -4.02 2.02
N GLY A 128 1.45 -4.60 1.09
CA GLY A 128 0.91 -5.38 -0.03
C GLY A 128 0.06 -6.55 0.43
N THR A 129 0.54 -7.31 1.42
CA THR A 129 -0.17 -8.46 2.01
C THR A 129 -1.47 -8.03 2.70
N GLU A 130 -1.45 -6.98 3.51
CA GLU A 130 -2.68 -6.50 4.17
C GLU A 130 -3.69 -5.96 3.14
N ALA A 131 -3.21 -5.29 2.08
CA ALA A 131 -4.09 -4.85 0.99
C ALA A 131 -4.69 -6.02 0.18
N ALA A 132 -3.93 -7.10 -0.05
CA ALA A 132 -4.42 -8.32 -0.67
C ALA A 132 -5.49 -9.01 0.20
N ASN A 133 -5.30 -9.04 1.53
CA ASN A 133 -6.28 -9.57 2.48
C ASN A 133 -7.58 -8.74 2.47
N GLU A 134 -7.47 -7.41 2.42
CA GLU A 134 -8.66 -6.54 2.32
C GLU A 134 -9.36 -6.69 0.96
N LEU A 135 -8.61 -6.85 -0.14
CA LEU A 135 -9.20 -7.15 -1.45
C LEU A 135 -9.97 -8.47 -1.39
N GLU A 136 -9.43 -9.52 -0.76
CA GLU A 136 -10.14 -10.80 -0.61
C GLU A 136 -11.41 -10.67 0.21
N ARG A 137 -11.41 -9.84 1.24
CA ARG A 137 -12.60 -9.53 2.05
C ARG A 137 -13.67 -8.82 1.23
N LEU A 138 -13.28 -7.92 0.33
CA LEU A 138 -14.17 -7.16 -0.55
C LEU A 138 -14.62 -7.94 -1.78
N ALA A 139 -13.88 -8.98 -2.19
CA ALA A 139 -14.16 -9.81 -3.36
C ALA A 139 -15.35 -10.74 -3.10
N ASN A 140 -16.55 -10.23 -3.35
CA ASN A 140 -17.80 -11.01 -3.25
C ASN A 140 -18.58 -10.88 -4.56
N GLY A 141 -18.58 -11.95 -5.35
CA GLY A 141 -19.21 -11.99 -6.66
C GLY A 141 -18.41 -11.27 -7.75
N LYS A 142 -19.10 -10.97 -8.87
CA LYS A 142 -18.51 -10.24 -10.00
C LYS A 142 -18.30 -8.78 -9.63
N LYS A 143 -17.05 -8.30 -9.74
CA LYS A 143 -16.67 -6.92 -9.43
C LYS A 143 -15.64 -6.39 -10.40
N THR A 144 -15.72 -5.09 -10.67
CA THR A 144 -14.71 -4.33 -11.42
C THR A 144 -13.76 -3.64 -10.43
N VAL A 145 -12.45 -3.89 -10.59
CA VAL A 145 -11.38 -3.37 -9.73
C VAL A 145 -10.48 -2.47 -10.56
N ALA A 146 -10.50 -1.17 -10.31
CA ALA A 146 -9.58 -0.24 -10.94
C ALA A 146 -8.25 -0.16 -10.17
N VAL A 147 -7.13 -0.33 -10.85
CA VAL A 147 -5.80 -0.32 -10.24
C VAL A 147 -4.91 0.76 -10.86
N THR A 148 -4.21 1.52 -10.02
CA THR A 148 -3.19 2.47 -10.50
C THR A 148 -1.85 1.80 -10.70
N GLY A 149 -0.89 2.53 -11.24
CA GLY A 149 0.52 2.14 -11.28
C GLY A 149 1.23 2.37 -9.95
N GLY A 150 2.51 2.03 -9.91
CA GLY A 150 3.43 2.30 -8.82
C GLY A 150 3.88 1.07 -8.03
N SER A 151 5.03 1.20 -7.35
CA SER A 151 5.69 0.08 -6.67
C SER A 151 4.88 -0.51 -5.51
N THR A 152 4.08 0.32 -4.82
CA THR A 152 3.23 -0.14 -3.72
C THR A 152 2.07 -0.98 -4.24
N VAL A 153 1.42 -0.55 -5.34
CA VAL A 153 0.32 -1.32 -5.96
C VAL A 153 0.85 -2.61 -6.61
N SER A 154 2.05 -2.58 -7.19
CA SER A 154 2.74 -3.77 -7.68
C SER A 154 2.98 -4.78 -6.55
N ALA A 155 3.41 -4.32 -5.36
CA ALA A 155 3.62 -5.19 -4.21
C ALA A 155 2.31 -5.88 -3.74
N ILE A 156 1.15 -5.25 -3.91
CA ILE A 156 -0.15 -5.89 -3.64
C ILE A 156 -0.36 -7.06 -4.61
N ALA A 157 -0.17 -6.82 -5.91
CA ALA A 157 -0.30 -7.85 -6.93
C ALA A 157 0.61 -9.05 -6.65
N GLU A 158 1.87 -8.79 -6.25
CA GLU A 158 2.83 -9.83 -5.89
C GLU A 158 2.44 -10.62 -4.64
N SER A 159 1.75 -9.98 -3.68
CA SER A 159 1.31 -10.59 -2.42
C SER A 159 0.02 -11.41 -2.53
N LEU A 160 -0.66 -11.39 -3.69
CA LEU A 160 -1.88 -12.16 -3.90
C LEU A 160 -1.61 -13.66 -3.88
N THR A 161 -2.43 -14.37 -3.12
CA THR A 161 -2.50 -15.83 -3.11
C THR A 161 -3.76 -16.30 -3.84
N PRO A 162 -3.74 -17.45 -4.53
CA PRO A 162 -4.93 -17.97 -5.21
C PRO A 162 -6.10 -18.12 -4.26
N SER A 163 -7.27 -17.60 -4.66
CA SER A 163 -8.52 -17.73 -3.92
C SER A 163 -9.69 -17.83 -4.90
N ASN A 164 -10.65 -18.71 -4.63
CA ASN A 164 -11.85 -18.87 -5.44
C ASN A 164 -12.71 -17.59 -5.53
N LYS A 165 -12.54 -16.68 -4.57
CA LYS A 165 -13.26 -15.40 -4.54
C LYS A 165 -12.81 -14.44 -5.66
N PHE A 166 -11.59 -14.59 -6.14
CA PHE A 166 -10.99 -13.67 -7.11
C PHE A 166 -11.35 -13.97 -8.57
N SER A 167 -11.78 -15.19 -8.89
CA SER A 167 -11.97 -15.63 -10.27
C SER A 167 -13.06 -14.85 -11.06
N GLN A 168 -13.92 -14.12 -10.36
CA GLN A 168 -14.96 -13.28 -10.96
C GLN A 168 -14.59 -11.79 -11.02
N LEU A 169 -13.36 -11.42 -10.61
CA LEU A 169 -12.90 -10.04 -10.66
C LEU A 169 -12.44 -9.67 -12.06
N GLN A 170 -12.77 -8.44 -12.46
CA GLN A 170 -12.22 -7.80 -13.63
C GLN A 170 -11.34 -6.63 -13.20
N PHE A 171 -10.04 -6.71 -13.50
CA PHE A 171 -9.10 -5.65 -13.20
C PHE A 171 -9.00 -4.69 -14.38
N ILE A 172 -9.07 -3.39 -14.12
CA ILE A 172 -8.94 -2.35 -15.13
C ILE A 172 -7.82 -1.39 -14.76
N ALA A 173 -7.03 -0.96 -15.77
CA ALA A 173 -6.04 0.08 -15.55
C ALA A 173 -6.74 1.40 -15.26
N ALA A 174 -6.48 1.99 -14.08
CA ALA A 174 -7.14 3.24 -13.66
C ALA A 174 -6.70 4.46 -14.47
N ARG A 175 -5.60 4.38 -15.21
CA ARG A 175 -5.07 5.45 -16.06
C ARG A 175 -4.07 4.94 -17.10
N GLY A 176 -3.68 5.81 -18.03
CA GLY A 176 -2.64 5.56 -19.02
C GLY A 176 -1.24 5.41 -18.42
N GLY A 177 -0.25 5.13 -19.26
CA GLY A 177 1.12 4.89 -18.86
C GLY A 177 1.89 6.14 -18.43
N ILE A 178 2.70 6.01 -17.36
CA ILE A 178 3.60 7.06 -16.83
C ILE A 178 5.02 6.54 -16.83
N GLY A 179 5.94 7.31 -17.41
CA GLY A 179 7.36 7.00 -17.38
C GLY A 179 7.74 5.69 -18.11
N GLU A 180 8.93 5.20 -17.87
CA GLU A 180 9.53 4.11 -18.66
C GLU A 180 9.47 2.72 -17.98
N GLU A 181 9.25 2.67 -16.66
CA GLU A 181 9.24 1.40 -15.92
C GLU A 181 7.97 0.58 -16.20
N MET A 182 8.05 -0.31 -17.18
CA MET A 182 6.93 -1.13 -17.63
C MET A 182 6.27 -1.92 -16.50
N GLN A 183 7.05 -2.44 -15.55
CA GLN A 183 6.54 -3.25 -14.43
C GLN A 183 5.64 -2.47 -13.48
N LEU A 184 5.80 -1.15 -13.42
CA LEU A 184 5.04 -0.26 -12.54
C LEU A 184 3.88 0.44 -13.23
N GLN A 185 3.61 0.11 -14.51
CA GLN A 185 2.48 0.67 -15.26
C GLN A 185 1.17 0.04 -14.79
N ALA A 186 0.10 0.85 -14.74
CA ALA A 186 -1.24 0.37 -14.37
C ALA A 186 -1.71 -0.80 -15.24
N ASN A 187 -1.42 -0.77 -16.54
CA ASN A 187 -1.74 -1.84 -17.48
C ASN A 187 -1.06 -3.16 -17.11
N THR A 188 0.24 -3.12 -16.81
CA THR A 188 1.01 -4.31 -16.40
C THR A 188 0.50 -4.85 -15.07
N ILE A 189 0.29 -3.97 -14.10
CA ILE A 189 -0.21 -4.34 -12.78
C ILE A 189 -1.59 -4.98 -12.87
N ALA A 190 -2.52 -4.42 -13.65
CA ALA A 190 -3.85 -5.02 -13.87
C ALA A 190 -3.74 -6.45 -14.46
N SER A 191 -2.82 -6.66 -15.38
CA SER A 191 -2.57 -7.99 -15.96
C SER A 191 -1.99 -8.97 -14.95
N VAL A 192 -1.08 -8.52 -14.06
CA VAL A 192 -0.50 -9.34 -12.98
C VAL A 192 -1.58 -9.73 -11.97
N PHE A 193 -2.43 -8.78 -11.54
CA PHE A 193 -3.59 -9.08 -10.69
C PHE A 193 -4.46 -10.18 -11.29
N ALA A 194 -4.84 -10.04 -12.56
CA ALA A 194 -5.68 -11.03 -13.25
C ALA A 194 -4.99 -12.40 -13.34
N SER A 195 -3.71 -12.43 -13.69
CA SER A 195 -2.92 -13.67 -13.79
C SER A 195 -2.85 -14.41 -12.45
N LYS A 196 -2.62 -13.70 -11.35
CA LYS A 196 -2.51 -14.29 -10.01
C LYS A 196 -3.87 -14.75 -9.43
N THR A 197 -4.94 -14.13 -9.86
CA THR A 197 -6.28 -14.37 -9.31
C THR A 197 -7.17 -15.27 -10.17
N GLY A 198 -6.79 -15.52 -11.41
CA GLY A 198 -7.65 -16.18 -12.39
C GLY A 198 -8.81 -15.31 -12.90
N GLY A 199 -8.79 -14.02 -12.60
CA GLY A 199 -9.73 -13.01 -13.10
C GLY A 199 -9.42 -12.56 -14.53
N THR A 200 -10.11 -11.54 -14.99
CA THR A 200 -9.89 -10.90 -16.29
C THR A 200 -9.29 -9.51 -16.13
N TYR A 201 -8.77 -8.93 -17.21
CA TYR A 201 -8.29 -7.54 -17.18
C TYR A 201 -8.63 -6.77 -18.45
N ARG A 202 -8.64 -5.44 -18.32
CA ARG A 202 -8.74 -4.46 -19.41
C ARG A 202 -7.64 -3.42 -19.26
N THR A 203 -7.02 -3.08 -20.36
CA THR A 203 -5.90 -2.13 -20.43
C THR A 203 -6.29 -0.90 -21.21
N LEU A 204 -5.67 0.23 -20.87
CA LEU A 204 -5.80 1.50 -21.58
C LEU A 204 -4.43 1.87 -22.16
N TYR A 205 -4.21 1.58 -23.43
CA TYR A 205 -2.95 1.88 -24.13
C TYR A 205 -2.90 3.33 -24.62
N LEU A 206 -2.96 4.25 -23.68
CA LEU A 206 -2.78 5.69 -23.93
C LEU A 206 -1.70 6.22 -23.00
N PRO A 207 -0.91 7.22 -23.43
CA PRO A 207 -0.04 7.94 -22.50
C PRO A 207 -0.90 8.66 -21.46
N GLU A 208 -0.38 8.85 -20.25
CA GLU A 208 -1.09 9.58 -19.21
C GLU A 208 -1.34 11.02 -19.62
N TYR A 209 -0.34 11.70 -20.21
CA TYR A 209 -0.46 13.08 -20.67
C TYR A 209 -0.84 13.14 -22.13
N LEU A 210 -1.88 13.88 -22.45
CA LEU A 210 -2.34 14.16 -23.80
C LEU A 210 -2.50 15.69 -24.01
N SER A 211 -2.13 16.17 -25.17
CA SER A 211 -2.49 17.53 -25.58
C SER A 211 -4.01 17.69 -25.65
N GLU A 212 -4.51 18.92 -25.58
CA GLU A 212 -5.96 19.19 -25.58
C GLU A 212 -6.69 18.60 -26.81
N ASN A 213 -6.09 18.74 -27.97
CA ASN A 213 -6.66 18.20 -29.20
C ASN A 213 -6.64 16.67 -29.22
N ALA A 214 -5.52 16.05 -28.78
CA ALA A 214 -5.42 14.60 -28.70
C ALA A 214 -6.41 14.03 -27.66
N TYR A 215 -6.54 14.66 -26.49
CA TYR A 215 -7.52 14.28 -25.48
C TYR A 215 -8.94 14.31 -26.01
N SER A 216 -9.36 15.45 -26.65
CA SER A 216 -10.70 15.62 -27.19
C SER A 216 -11.02 14.60 -28.28
N THR A 217 -10.03 14.23 -29.11
CA THR A 217 -10.19 13.19 -30.13
C THR A 217 -10.31 11.81 -29.52
N MET A 218 -9.40 11.45 -28.57
CA MET A 218 -9.40 10.14 -27.92
C MET A 218 -10.68 9.89 -27.12
N MET A 219 -11.27 10.90 -26.50
CA MET A 219 -12.54 10.79 -25.79
C MET A 219 -13.73 10.42 -26.70
N GLN A 220 -13.59 10.53 -28.01
CA GLN A 220 -14.61 10.12 -28.99
C GLN A 220 -14.45 8.68 -29.44
N GLU A 221 -13.27 8.07 -29.22
CA GLU A 221 -12.98 6.70 -29.63
C GLU A 221 -13.82 5.67 -28.84
N PRO A 222 -14.42 4.68 -29.51
CA PRO A 222 -15.27 3.68 -28.85
C PRO A 222 -14.58 2.96 -27.71
N ILE A 223 -13.32 2.56 -27.88
CA ILE A 223 -12.54 1.85 -26.86
C ILE A 223 -12.30 2.71 -25.60
N VAL A 224 -12.15 4.01 -25.76
CA VAL A 224 -11.99 4.95 -24.63
C VAL A 224 -13.32 5.13 -23.91
N ARG A 225 -14.43 5.22 -24.64
CA ARG A 225 -15.77 5.30 -24.05
C ARG A 225 -16.10 4.04 -23.24
N GLU A 226 -15.81 2.85 -23.77
CA GLU A 226 -15.98 1.60 -23.02
C GLU A 226 -15.19 1.62 -21.69
N MET A 227 -13.97 2.17 -21.69
CA MET A 227 -13.18 2.30 -20.44
C MET A 227 -13.81 3.31 -19.48
N ILE A 228 -14.34 4.42 -19.96
CA ILE A 228 -15.03 5.40 -19.13
C ILE A 228 -16.28 4.78 -18.48
N ASP A 229 -17.05 4.01 -19.25
CA ASP A 229 -18.22 3.28 -18.73
C ASP A 229 -17.81 2.27 -17.63
N LEU A 230 -16.65 1.61 -17.77
CA LEU A 230 -16.10 0.74 -16.74
C LEU A 230 -15.66 1.53 -15.50
N TYR A 231 -15.12 2.74 -15.64
CA TYR A 231 -14.78 3.60 -14.51
C TYR A 231 -16.02 4.02 -13.72
N GLU A 232 -17.15 4.31 -14.40
CA GLU A 232 -18.41 4.62 -13.71
C GLU A 232 -19.01 3.41 -12.95
N GLN A 233 -18.64 2.20 -13.37
CA GLN A 233 -19.12 0.94 -12.77
C GLN A 233 -18.08 0.28 -11.86
N THR A 234 -17.03 1.01 -11.48
CA THR A 234 -15.97 0.46 -10.62
C THR A 234 -16.48 0.20 -9.22
N ASP A 235 -16.31 -1.02 -8.73
CA ASP A 235 -16.69 -1.45 -7.38
C ASP A 235 -15.59 -1.22 -6.35
N ILE A 236 -14.32 -1.36 -6.78
CA ILE A 236 -13.14 -1.26 -5.92
C ILE A 236 -12.06 -0.46 -6.65
N VAL A 237 -11.51 0.54 -5.99
CA VAL A 237 -10.31 1.25 -6.47
C VAL A 237 -9.13 0.89 -5.59
N ILE A 238 -8.01 0.52 -6.20
CA ILE A 238 -6.73 0.29 -5.51
C ILE A 238 -5.71 1.28 -6.05
N HIS A 239 -5.17 2.12 -5.16
CA HIS A 239 -4.23 3.15 -5.57
C HIS A 239 -3.14 3.42 -4.54
N GLY A 240 -2.03 3.98 -5.02
CA GLY A 240 -0.99 4.57 -4.20
C GLY A 240 -1.23 6.08 -4.00
N ILE A 241 -0.49 6.65 -3.05
CA ILE A 241 -0.36 8.09 -2.85
C ILE A 241 1.12 8.44 -3.02
N GLY A 242 1.43 9.38 -3.91
CA GLY A 242 2.78 9.87 -4.17
C GLY A 242 3.03 11.24 -3.56
N SER A 243 4.30 11.61 -3.33
CA SER A 243 4.63 13.01 -3.09
C SER A 243 4.49 13.80 -4.39
N ALA A 244 4.09 15.06 -4.29
CA ALA A 244 3.88 15.90 -5.47
C ALA A 244 5.18 16.03 -6.28
N GLU A 245 6.31 16.22 -5.61
CA GLU A 245 7.62 16.36 -6.23
C GLU A 245 8.07 15.08 -6.96
N GLU A 246 8.03 13.91 -6.28
CA GLU A 246 8.39 12.63 -6.91
C GLU A 246 7.54 12.34 -8.15
N MET A 247 6.23 12.62 -8.07
CA MET A 247 5.32 12.34 -9.17
C MET A 247 5.52 13.31 -10.33
N ALA A 248 5.85 14.56 -10.07
CA ALA A 248 6.18 15.55 -11.11
C ALA A 248 7.49 15.16 -11.84
N VAL A 249 8.51 14.71 -11.09
CA VAL A 249 9.76 14.20 -11.68
C VAL A 249 9.50 12.95 -12.54
N ARG A 250 8.73 11.98 -12.05
CA ARG A 250 8.39 10.76 -12.81
C ARG A 250 7.63 11.03 -14.11
N ARG A 251 6.90 12.13 -14.16
CA ARG A 251 6.17 12.57 -15.36
C ARG A 251 7.01 13.40 -16.32
N ASN A 252 8.29 13.62 -16.00
CA ASN A 252 9.13 14.57 -16.74
C ASN A 252 8.43 15.95 -16.92
N SER A 253 7.78 16.42 -15.84
CA SER A 253 7.11 17.73 -15.84
C SER A 253 8.07 18.85 -16.18
N SER A 254 7.58 19.87 -16.91
CA SER A 254 8.40 21.01 -17.29
C SER A 254 8.86 21.82 -16.05
N PRO A 255 9.94 22.60 -16.13
CA PRO A 255 10.33 23.51 -15.05
C PRO A 255 9.21 24.47 -14.64
N GLU A 256 8.40 24.91 -15.60
CA GLU A 256 7.24 25.78 -15.39
C GLU A 256 6.15 25.06 -14.58
N ASP A 257 5.86 23.78 -14.89
CA ASP A 257 4.89 22.97 -14.14
C ASP A 257 5.38 22.73 -12.72
N LEU A 258 6.67 22.41 -12.54
CA LEU A 258 7.27 22.23 -11.22
C LEU A 258 7.16 23.51 -10.38
N GLN A 259 7.46 24.67 -10.96
CA GLN A 259 7.31 25.95 -10.28
C GLN A 259 5.84 26.27 -9.94
N ALA A 260 4.91 25.92 -10.82
CA ALA A 260 3.48 26.08 -10.58
C ALA A 260 3.01 25.20 -9.43
N LEU A 261 3.40 23.92 -9.38
CA LEU A 261 3.07 23.01 -8.29
C LEU A 261 3.61 23.50 -6.94
N GLN A 262 4.84 24.01 -6.91
CA GLN A 262 5.41 24.62 -5.71
C GLN A 262 4.64 25.87 -5.28
N SER A 263 4.28 26.75 -6.21
CA SER A 263 3.52 27.98 -5.93
C SER A 263 2.11 27.71 -5.40
N PHE A 264 1.51 26.58 -5.79
CA PHE A 264 0.22 26.12 -5.29
C PHE A 264 0.32 25.35 -3.98
N GLY A 265 1.53 25.12 -3.46
CA GLY A 265 1.73 24.36 -2.22
C GLY A 265 1.37 22.88 -2.34
N ALA A 266 1.51 22.28 -3.52
CA ALA A 266 1.20 20.89 -3.75
C ALA A 266 2.19 19.99 -2.98
N VAL A 267 1.68 19.07 -2.14
CA VAL A 267 2.49 18.15 -1.33
C VAL A 267 2.20 16.68 -1.64
N GLY A 268 1.01 16.33 -2.14
CA GLY A 268 0.62 14.97 -2.47
C GLY A 268 0.00 14.84 -3.84
N GLU A 269 -0.01 13.63 -4.37
CA GLU A 269 -0.63 13.29 -5.65
C GLU A 269 -1.36 11.95 -5.59
N ALA A 270 -2.57 11.90 -6.16
CA ALA A 270 -3.28 10.68 -6.50
C ALA A 270 -4.15 10.91 -7.75
N PHE A 271 -4.22 9.91 -8.66
CA PHE A 271 -5.05 9.93 -9.88
C PHE A 271 -4.75 11.10 -10.85
N GLY A 272 -3.57 11.73 -10.78
CA GLY A 272 -3.25 12.92 -11.57
C GLY A 272 -3.73 14.25 -10.96
N TYR A 273 -4.30 14.21 -9.76
CA TYR A 273 -4.64 15.37 -8.95
C TYR A 273 -3.55 15.64 -7.93
N TYR A 274 -3.14 16.90 -7.83
CA TYR A 274 -2.18 17.36 -6.84
C TYR A 274 -2.92 18.07 -5.71
N PHE A 275 -2.58 17.75 -4.49
CA PHE A 275 -3.24 18.23 -3.27
C PHE A 275 -2.30 19.10 -2.44
N ASP A 276 -2.81 20.21 -1.90
CA ASP A 276 -2.12 21.03 -0.92
C ASP A 276 -2.17 20.40 0.49
N GLU A 277 -1.50 21.04 1.46
CA GLU A 277 -1.49 20.56 2.85
C GLU A 277 -2.89 20.60 3.52
N THR A 278 -3.85 21.32 2.97
CA THR A 278 -5.23 21.38 3.47
C THR A 278 -6.13 20.31 2.87
N GLY A 279 -5.66 19.60 1.83
CA GLY A 279 -6.38 18.53 1.13
C GLY A 279 -7.19 19.02 -0.06
N ASN A 280 -7.00 20.27 -0.51
CA ASN A 280 -7.63 20.78 -1.72
C ASN A 280 -6.86 20.31 -2.96
N ALA A 281 -7.56 19.90 -4.01
CA ALA A 281 -6.97 19.65 -5.30
C ALA A 281 -6.60 20.99 -5.97
N VAL A 282 -5.31 21.32 -6.00
CA VAL A 282 -4.77 22.60 -6.49
C VAL A 282 -4.31 22.54 -7.93
N HIS A 283 -4.04 21.34 -8.45
CA HIS A 283 -3.67 21.14 -9.85
C HIS A 283 -4.15 19.76 -10.32
N ARG A 284 -4.42 19.65 -11.64
CA ARG A 284 -4.85 18.39 -12.26
C ARG A 284 -4.16 18.21 -13.60
N ILE A 285 -3.63 17.02 -13.82
CA ILE A 285 -3.13 16.60 -15.14
C ILE A 285 -4.32 16.10 -15.96
N ARG A 286 -4.39 16.56 -17.21
CA ARG A 286 -5.40 16.07 -18.16
C ARG A 286 -5.03 14.68 -18.64
N THR A 287 -5.71 13.68 -18.10
CA THR A 287 -5.46 12.26 -18.39
C THR A 287 -6.75 11.53 -18.73
N VAL A 288 -6.66 10.53 -19.61
CA VAL A 288 -7.74 9.55 -19.79
C VAL A 288 -7.56 8.48 -18.72
N GLY A 289 -8.44 8.47 -17.74
CA GLY A 289 -8.41 7.57 -16.60
C GLY A 289 -9.55 7.86 -15.64
N ILE A 290 -9.61 7.09 -14.55
CA ILE A 290 -10.62 7.30 -13.50
C ILE A 290 -10.46 8.70 -12.90
N GLN A 291 -11.56 9.41 -12.73
CA GLN A 291 -11.59 10.76 -12.19
C GLN A 291 -11.93 10.73 -10.69
N LEU A 292 -11.55 11.78 -9.96
CA LEU A 292 -11.76 11.86 -8.51
C LEU A 292 -13.24 11.73 -8.13
N GLU A 293 -14.15 12.28 -8.96
CA GLU A 293 -15.59 12.15 -8.75
C GLU A 293 -16.08 10.70 -8.85
N GLN A 294 -15.49 9.89 -9.73
CA GLN A 294 -15.78 8.46 -9.86
C GLN A 294 -15.20 7.69 -8.67
N VAL A 295 -13.99 8.04 -8.25
CA VAL A 295 -13.37 7.47 -7.04
C VAL A 295 -14.25 7.73 -5.81
N HIS A 296 -14.77 8.94 -5.63
CA HIS A 296 -15.63 9.29 -4.50
C HIS A 296 -16.97 8.53 -4.50
N LYS A 297 -17.46 8.12 -5.65
CA LYS A 297 -18.68 7.30 -5.79
C LYS A 297 -18.42 5.79 -5.65
N CYS A 298 -17.16 5.37 -5.75
CA CYS A 298 -16.80 3.96 -5.71
C CYS A 298 -17.12 3.35 -4.33
N PRO A 299 -17.76 2.16 -4.28
CA PRO A 299 -18.16 1.55 -3.01
C PRO A 299 -17.01 1.19 -2.06
N SER A 300 -15.81 0.97 -2.58
CA SER A 300 -14.63 0.61 -1.76
C SER A 300 -13.35 1.19 -2.36
N ILE A 301 -12.53 1.82 -1.53
CA ILE A 301 -11.26 2.41 -1.93
C ILE A 301 -10.16 1.88 -1.03
N LEU A 302 -9.14 1.25 -1.62
CA LEU A 302 -7.92 0.84 -0.95
C LEU A 302 -6.80 1.83 -1.31
N ALA A 303 -6.51 2.76 -0.42
CA ALA A 303 -5.40 3.70 -0.53
C ALA A 303 -4.18 3.13 0.19
N VAL A 304 -3.07 2.90 -0.51
CA VAL A 304 -1.89 2.22 0.04
C VAL A 304 -0.65 3.08 -0.14
N ALA A 305 -0.12 3.59 0.95
CA ALA A 305 1.10 4.41 0.95
C ALA A 305 1.78 4.33 2.32
N GLY A 306 3.11 4.35 2.37
CA GLY A 306 3.89 4.29 3.60
C GLY A 306 5.26 4.94 3.44
N GLY A 307 5.94 5.08 4.57
CA GLY A 307 7.18 5.80 4.75
C GLY A 307 6.96 7.16 5.41
N THR A 308 7.80 7.49 6.37
CA THR A 308 7.80 8.80 7.06
C THR A 308 7.83 9.95 6.05
N SER A 309 8.62 9.81 4.98
CA SER A 309 8.75 10.81 3.90
C SER A 309 7.43 11.12 3.18
N LYS A 310 6.46 10.19 3.19
CA LYS A 310 5.16 10.34 2.53
C LYS A 310 4.04 10.80 3.45
N ALA A 311 4.29 10.99 4.75
CA ALA A 311 3.26 11.36 5.71
C ALA A 311 2.47 12.61 5.30
N LYS A 312 3.16 13.67 4.82
CA LYS A 312 2.50 14.89 4.31
C LYS A 312 1.60 14.61 3.10
N ALA A 313 2.09 13.80 2.15
CA ALA A 313 1.32 13.44 0.96
C ALA A 313 0.08 12.60 1.33
N ILE A 314 0.24 11.64 2.26
CA ILE A 314 -0.88 10.84 2.76
C ILE A 314 -1.92 11.76 3.44
N LEU A 315 -1.47 12.67 4.32
CA LEU A 315 -2.34 13.63 4.99
C LEU A 315 -3.10 14.51 4.00
N SER A 316 -2.44 15.01 2.96
CA SER A 316 -3.08 15.88 1.96
C SER A 316 -4.22 15.16 1.24
N TYR A 317 -4.06 13.88 0.93
CA TYR A 317 -5.11 13.08 0.28
C TYR A 317 -6.27 12.76 1.24
N ILE A 318 -5.97 12.35 2.49
CA ILE A 318 -7.00 11.87 3.44
C ILE A 318 -7.66 12.99 4.26
N LYS A 319 -7.34 14.25 4.06
CA LYS A 319 -8.07 15.37 4.67
C LYS A 319 -9.45 15.61 4.04
N ASN A 320 -9.62 15.29 2.76
CA ASN A 320 -10.90 15.33 2.05
C ASN A 320 -11.19 13.98 1.36
N PRO A 321 -11.25 12.87 2.11
CA PRO A 321 -11.38 11.54 1.55
C PRO A 321 -12.84 11.21 1.22
N ALA A 322 -13.04 10.16 0.44
CA ALA A 322 -14.31 9.45 0.45
C ALA A 322 -14.42 8.61 1.74
N GLU A 323 -15.57 8.63 2.41
CA GLU A 323 -15.77 7.95 3.70
C GLU A 323 -15.50 6.43 3.65
N GLN A 324 -15.72 5.80 2.48
CA GLN A 324 -15.47 4.38 2.24
C GLN A 324 -13.99 4.03 1.97
N THR A 325 -13.08 4.98 2.20
CA THR A 325 -11.63 4.74 2.06
C THR A 325 -11.09 3.86 3.18
N ILE A 326 -10.33 2.85 2.80
CA ILE A 326 -9.48 2.06 3.68
C ILE A 326 -8.04 2.48 3.39
N LEU A 327 -7.39 3.12 4.36
CA LEU A 327 -5.99 3.48 4.27
C LEU A 327 -5.13 2.35 4.83
N ILE A 328 -4.16 1.88 4.04
CA ILE A 328 -3.15 0.93 4.47
C ILE A 328 -1.81 1.66 4.45
N THR A 329 -1.17 1.75 5.61
CA THR A 329 0.08 2.49 5.80
C THR A 329 1.02 1.77 6.76
N ASP A 330 2.19 2.32 7.01
CA ASP A 330 3.14 1.80 7.99
C ASP A 330 3.21 2.66 9.25
N LEU A 331 3.85 2.11 10.28
CA LEU A 331 3.98 2.79 11.57
C LEU A 331 4.76 4.09 11.45
N GLY A 332 5.84 4.13 10.65
CA GLY A 332 6.63 5.34 10.44
C GLY A 332 5.83 6.50 9.85
N ALA A 333 5.01 6.23 8.83
CA ALA A 333 4.11 7.24 8.28
C ALA A 333 3.02 7.65 9.27
N ALA A 334 2.42 6.68 9.98
CA ALA A 334 1.33 6.96 10.93
C ALA A 334 1.78 7.84 12.10
N GLU A 335 2.96 7.57 12.66
CA GLU A 335 3.54 8.38 13.74
C GLU A 335 3.83 9.81 13.28
N GLU A 336 4.44 9.96 12.10
CA GLU A 336 4.72 11.29 11.53
C GLU A 336 3.42 12.06 11.21
N MET A 337 2.39 11.39 10.70
CA MET A 337 1.07 12.00 10.49
C MET A 337 0.50 12.57 11.80
N ILE A 338 0.61 11.83 12.91
CA ILE A 338 0.16 12.32 14.22
C ILE A 338 1.00 13.52 14.70
N GLN A 339 2.29 13.54 14.43
CA GLN A 339 3.15 14.70 14.76
C GLN A 339 2.76 15.94 13.96
N LEU A 340 2.48 15.79 12.67
CA LEU A 340 2.05 16.88 11.78
C LEU A 340 0.64 17.43 12.09
N LEU A 341 -0.17 16.69 12.85
CA LEU A 341 -1.52 17.11 13.26
C LEU A 341 -1.56 17.86 14.60
N LYS A 342 -0.46 17.90 15.34
CA LYS A 342 -0.33 18.64 16.60
C LYS A 342 0.00 20.11 16.38
#